data_0386c646aa715a7e9b25e2178ddba8d6
#
_entry.id   0386c646aa715a7e9b25e2178ddba8d6
#
_cell.length_a   1.000
_cell.length_b   1.000
_cell.length_c   1.000
_cell.angle_alpha   90.00
_cell.angle_beta   90.00
_cell.angle_gamma   90.00
#
_symmetry.space_group_name_H-M   'P 1'
#
loop_
_entity.id
_entity.type
_entity.pdbx_description
1 polymer ?
#
loop_
_entity_poly.entity_id
_entity_poly.type
_entity_poly.pdbx_seq_one_letter_code
_entity_poly.pdbx_strand_id
1 'polypeptide(L)'
;FIKFFSKQKILNPIRDDGPEDHIVKKIGTPTMGGLIILLGLLTSVILWADLSNINILFCVYVAVSFGLLGAFDDYKKIKYSNSSGISSKFKIILQIVLSIIGVVIYVNFIDYQNITNLYFPFFKNLIINLGWFFIPFAIFVIIGSSNAVNLTDGLDGLATVPVILVAACFAFISYVTGNIVFSDYLQIPYIEGTGEVAIFCGAIIGSCLGFLWFNAPPAKIFMGDTGSLSLGCLLYTSDAADEMDG
;
A
#
# COMPACT_ATOMS: atom_id res chain seq x y z
N PHE A 1 17.43 8.57 10.94
CA PHE A 1 16.41 9.22 10.12
C PHE A 1 15.70 10.35 10.87
N ILE A 2 15.00 10.12 12.00
CA ILE A 2 14.24 11.15 12.74
C ILE A 2 15.11 12.36 13.10
N LYS A 3 16.32 12.15 13.67
CA LYS A 3 17.27 13.23 13.97
C LYS A 3 17.74 14.00 12.72
N PHE A 4 17.86 13.29 11.59
CA PHE A 4 18.24 13.89 10.32
C PHE A 4 17.11 14.78 9.77
N PHE A 5 15.87 14.28 9.74
CA PHE A 5 14.71 15.05 9.29
C PHE A 5 14.41 16.24 10.19
N SER A 6 14.52 16.08 11.50
CA SER A 6 14.38 17.20 12.44
C SER A 6 15.44 18.27 12.22
N LYS A 7 16.71 17.90 11.97
CA LYS A 7 17.80 18.84 11.69
C LYS A 7 17.62 19.59 10.36
N GLN A 8 17.03 18.93 9.35
CA GLN A 8 16.73 19.51 8.05
C GLN A 8 15.46 20.37 8.04
N LYS A 9 14.77 20.52 9.20
CA LYS A 9 13.47 21.23 9.31
C LYS A 9 12.42 20.71 8.33
N ILE A 10 12.42 19.42 8.08
CA ILE A 10 11.40 18.72 7.28
C ILE A 10 10.14 18.58 8.15
N LEU A 11 9.45 19.69 8.38
CA LEU A 11 8.32 19.80 9.27
C LEU A 11 7.02 19.80 8.45
N ASN A 12 5.98 19.17 9.00
CA ASN A 12 4.67 19.19 8.35
C ASN A 12 4.04 20.59 8.49
N PRO A 13 3.65 21.25 7.38
CA PRO A 13 2.86 22.46 7.47
C PRO A 13 1.49 22.10 8.06
N ILE A 14 1.14 22.69 9.19
CA ILE A 14 -0.08 22.40 9.92
C ILE A 14 -1.26 23.00 9.18
N ARG A 15 -2.38 22.24 9.10
CA ARG A 15 -3.67 22.77 8.64
C ARG A 15 -4.31 23.57 9.76
N ASP A 16 -4.80 24.76 9.43
CA ASP A 16 -5.46 25.66 10.37
C ASP A 16 -6.86 25.17 10.83
N ASP A 17 -7.38 24.12 10.18
CA ASP A 17 -8.74 23.58 10.40
C ASP A 17 -8.83 22.53 11.51
N GLY A 18 -7.74 22.22 12.21
CA GLY A 18 -7.69 21.19 13.26
C GLY A 18 -8.05 21.72 14.65
N PRO A 19 -8.40 20.83 15.63
CA PRO A 19 -8.60 21.22 17.02
C PRO A 19 -7.35 21.92 17.60
N GLU A 20 -7.53 23.01 18.33
CA GLU A 20 -6.43 23.85 18.85
C GLU A 20 -5.39 23.07 19.67
N ASP A 21 -5.82 22.11 20.49
CA ASP A 21 -4.94 21.25 21.29
C ASP A 21 -4.03 20.36 20.44
N HIS A 22 -4.46 19.98 19.22
CA HIS A 22 -3.67 19.21 18.29
C HIS A 22 -2.63 20.08 17.54
N ILE A 23 -2.98 21.31 17.23
CA ILE A 23 -2.11 22.25 16.52
C ILE A 23 -0.87 22.53 17.38
N VAL A 24 -1.05 22.85 18.67
CA VAL A 24 0.05 23.20 19.58
C VAL A 24 1.01 22.03 19.83
N LYS A 25 0.51 20.79 19.94
CA LYS A 25 1.33 19.60 20.24
C LYS A 25 2.09 19.07 19.01
N LYS A 26 1.65 19.39 17.80
CA LYS A 26 2.23 18.85 16.52
C LYS A 26 3.24 19.78 15.85
N ILE A 27 3.43 21.01 16.38
CA ILE A 27 4.44 21.93 15.88
C ILE A 27 5.83 21.34 16.05
N GLY A 28 6.54 21.15 14.93
CA GLY A 28 7.93 20.65 14.95
C GLY A 28 8.08 19.14 14.77
N THR A 29 7.01 18.37 14.60
CA THR A 29 7.11 16.94 14.28
C THR A 29 7.49 16.74 12.81
N PRO A 30 8.57 15.99 12.50
CA PRO A 30 8.97 15.72 11.13
C PRO A 30 7.96 14.84 10.39
N THR A 31 7.86 15.02 9.07
CA THR A 31 7.04 14.22 8.16
C THR A 31 7.92 13.33 7.26
N MET A 32 7.33 12.67 6.25
CA MET A 32 7.97 11.72 5.34
C MET A 32 8.46 10.42 6.00
N GLY A 33 7.83 10.00 7.11
CA GLY A 33 8.13 8.73 7.76
C GLY A 33 7.86 7.51 6.89
N GLY A 34 7.03 7.64 5.87
CA GLY A 34 6.79 6.63 4.85
C GLY A 34 8.05 6.14 4.14
N LEU A 35 9.09 6.97 4.02
CA LEU A 35 10.40 6.54 3.49
C LEU A 35 11.03 5.44 4.34
N ILE A 36 10.86 5.48 5.66
CA ILE A 36 11.38 4.46 6.57
C ILE A 36 10.64 3.13 6.33
N ILE A 37 9.31 3.21 6.18
CA ILE A 37 8.48 2.03 5.88
C ILE A 37 8.90 1.42 4.55
N LEU A 38 8.99 2.23 3.47
CA LEU A 38 9.39 1.75 2.15
C LEU A 38 10.79 1.14 2.14
N LEU A 39 11.75 1.75 2.81
CA LEU A 39 13.10 1.19 2.91
C LEU A 39 13.10 -0.15 3.68
N GLY A 40 12.36 -0.25 4.78
CA GLY A 40 12.20 -1.50 5.52
C GLY A 40 11.53 -2.59 4.68
N LEU A 41 10.45 -2.23 3.98
CA LEU A 41 9.75 -3.11 3.05
C LEU A 41 10.67 -3.62 1.94
N LEU A 42 11.30 -2.70 1.19
CA LEU A 42 12.14 -3.06 0.05
C LEU A 42 13.35 -3.90 0.47
N THR A 43 14.01 -3.57 1.58
CA THR A 43 15.13 -4.38 2.07
C THR A 43 14.68 -5.79 2.46
N SER A 44 13.53 -5.93 3.11
CA SER A 44 12.98 -7.24 3.45
C SER A 44 12.61 -8.05 2.20
N VAL A 45 11.95 -7.43 1.23
CA VAL A 45 11.58 -8.10 -0.03
C VAL A 45 12.81 -8.55 -0.82
N ILE A 46 13.83 -7.71 -0.95
CA ILE A 46 15.08 -8.06 -1.65
C ILE A 46 15.80 -9.23 -0.98
N LEU A 47 15.72 -9.35 0.35
CA LEU A 47 16.44 -10.40 1.09
C LEU A 47 15.68 -11.72 1.14
N TRP A 48 14.35 -11.71 1.13
CA TRP A 48 13.54 -12.88 1.46
C TRP A 48 12.56 -13.34 0.38
N ALA A 49 12.13 -12.46 -0.52
CA ALA A 49 11.16 -12.81 -1.56
C ALA A 49 11.84 -13.25 -2.85
N ASP A 50 11.15 -14.09 -3.62
CA ASP A 50 11.57 -14.44 -4.97
C ASP A 50 11.27 -13.29 -5.94
N LEU A 51 12.31 -12.58 -6.36
CA LEU A 51 12.22 -11.47 -7.30
C LEU A 51 11.93 -11.90 -8.74
N SER A 52 11.91 -13.19 -9.04
CA SER A 52 11.46 -13.70 -10.36
C SER A 52 9.94 -13.83 -10.44
N ASN A 53 9.25 -13.83 -9.29
CA ASN A 53 7.80 -13.92 -9.22
C ASN A 53 7.14 -12.61 -9.67
N ILE A 54 6.22 -12.72 -10.65
CA ILE A 54 5.53 -11.56 -11.23
C ILE A 54 4.66 -10.82 -10.20
N ASN A 55 4.05 -11.54 -9.24
CA ASN A 55 3.23 -10.95 -8.18
C ASN A 55 4.09 -10.03 -7.30
N ILE A 56 5.30 -10.48 -6.92
CA ILE A 56 6.25 -9.68 -6.14
C ILE A 56 6.71 -8.45 -6.93
N LEU A 57 7.05 -8.63 -8.20
CA LEU A 57 7.46 -7.51 -9.05
C LEU A 57 6.36 -6.46 -9.19
N PHE A 58 5.11 -6.90 -9.33
CA PHE A 58 3.96 -6.01 -9.39
C PHE A 58 3.76 -5.24 -8.07
N CYS A 59 3.79 -5.93 -6.92
CA CYS A 59 3.69 -5.30 -5.61
C CYS A 59 4.81 -4.28 -5.39
N VAL A 60 6.06 -4.61 -5.72
CA VAL A 60 7.20 -3.69 -5.63
C VAL A 60 7.03 -2.48 -6.55
N TYR A 61 6.59 -2.71 -7.79
CA TYR A 61 6.32 -1.61 -8.73
C TYR A 61 5.30 -0.62 -8.18
N VAL A 62 4.17 -1.13 -7.68
CA VAL A 62 3.10 -0.28 -7.12
C VAL A 62 3.58 0.44 -5.87
N ALA A 63 4.26 -0.25 -4.95
CA ALA A 63 4.84 0.35 -3.74
C ALA A 63 5.76 1.52 -4.05
N VAL A 64 6.70 1.30 -4.98
CA VAL A 64 7.71 2.30 -5.34
C VAL A 64 7.08 3.46 -6.10
N SER A 65 6.23 3.19 -7.10
CA SER A 65 5.63 4.23 -7.94
C SER A 65 4.71 5.17 -7.14
N PHE A 66 3.84 4.62 -6.28
CA PHE A 66 2.98 5.42 -5.42
C PHE A 66 3.76 6.07 -4.27
N GLY A 67 4.78 5.41 -3.75
CA GLY A 67 5.70 5.99 -2.78
C GLY A 67 6.47 7.18 -3.32
N LEU A 68 6.96 7.12 -4.57
CA LEU A 68 7.60 8.24 -5.25
C LEU A 68 6.63 9.40 -5.52
N LEU A 69 5.39 9.08 -5.92
CA LEU A 69 4.34 10.09 -6.07
C LEU A 69 4.07 10.82 -4.75
N GLY A 70 3.92 10.06 -3.65
CA GLY A 70 3.74 10.63 -2.32
C GLY A 70 4.95 11.43 -1.85
N ALA A 71 6.17 10.94 -2.09
CA ALA A 71 7.40 11.67 -1.76
C ALA A 71 7.51 12.99 -2.53
N PHE A 72 7.07 13.03 -3.78
CA PHE A 72 7.03 14.25 -4.57
C PHE A 72 6.01 15.25 -4.01
N ASP A 73 4.84 14.76 -3.56
CA ASP A 73 3.83 15.59 -2.89
C ASP A 73 4.36 16.17 -1.57
N ASP A 74 4.92 15.33 -0.71
CA ASP A 74 5.50 15.74 0.57
C ASP A 74 6.66 16.71 0.38
N TYR A 75 7.56 16.46 -0.60
CA TYR A 75 8.65 17.38 -0.93
C TYR A 75 8.14 18.77 -1.35
N LYS A 76 7.08 18.79 -2.15
CA LYS A 76 6.47 20.06 -2.60
C LYS A 76 5.85 20.83 -1.43
N LYS A 77 5.14 20.13 -0.52
CA LYS A 77 4.59 20.72 0.71
C LYS A 77 5.68 21.38 1.56
N ILE A 78 6.81 20.68 1.75
CA ILE A 78 7.94 21.17 2.55
C ILE A 78 8.61 22.37 1.87
N LYS A 79 8.92 22.26 0.58
CA LYS A 79 9.64 23.31 -0.17
C LYS A 79 8.89 24.62 -0.22
N TYR A 80 7.57 24.57 -0.38
CA TYR A 80 6.75 25.78 -0.50
C TYR A 80 6.04 26.17 0.81
N SER A 81 6.29 25.42 1.91
CA SER A 81 5.64 25.63 3.21
C SER A 81 4.11 25.75 3.10
N ASN A 82 3.54 24.98 2.18
CA ASN A 82 2.10 25.01 1.86
C ASN A 82 1.50 23.60 2.04
N SER A 83 0.40 23.51 2.78
CA SER A 83 -0.29 22.27 3.03
C SER A 83 -0.97 21.64 1.79
N SER A 84 -1.14 22.39 0.71
CA SER A 84 -1.87 21.92 -0.48
C SER A 84 -1.08 20.97 -1.40
N GLY A 85 0.27 20.95 -1.32
CA GLY A 85 1.09 20.01 -2.10
C GLY A 85 0.85 20.06 -3.63
N ILE A 86 0.62 18.90 -4.22
CA ILE A 86 0.20 18.74 -5.62
C ILE A 86 -1.33 18.92 -5.72
N SER A 87 -1.81 19.52 -6.82
CA SER A 87 -3.25 19.63 -7.02
C SER A 87 -3.90 18.24 -7.08
N SER A 88 -5.06 18.09 -6.43
CA SER A 88 -5.77 16.80 -6.34
C SER A 88 -6.05 16.18 -7.71
N LYS A 89 -6.39 16.99 -8.72
CA LYS A 89 -6.63 16.51 -10.09
C LYS A 89 -5.38 15.91 -10.71
N PHE A 90 -4.22 16.56 -10.56
CA PHE A 90 -2.95 16.08 -11.11
C PHE A 90 -2.48 14.80 -10.38
N LYS A 91 -2.70 14.72 -9.06
CA LYS A 91 -2.40 13.55 -8.25
C LYS A 91 -3.19 12.32 -8.74
N ILE A 92 -4.51 12.47 -8.94
CA ILE A 92 -5.37 11.39 -9.44
C ILE A 92 -4.95 10.97 -10.86
N ILE A 93 -4.65 11.92 -11.75
CA ILE A 93 -4.20 11.59 -13.11
C ILE A 93 -2.91 10.75 -13.08
N LEU A 94 -1.94 11.12 -12.24
CA LEU A 94 -0.70 10.34 -12.09
C LEU A 94 -0.98 8.94 -11.51
N GLN A 95 -1.85 8.82 -10.52
CA GLN A 95 -2.26 7.53 -9.98
C GLN A 95 -2.91 6.65 -11.05
N ILE A 96 -3.79 7.21 -11.89
CA ILE A 96 -4.41 6.48 -13.01
C ILE A 96 -3.33 5.98 -13.98
N VAL A 97 -2.41 6.85 -14.40
CA VAL A 97 -1.36 6.48 -15.35
C VAL A 97 -0.45 5.37 -14.79
N LEU A 98 -0.01 5.50 -13.54
CA LEU A 98 0.83 4.50 -12.88
C LEU A 98 0.09 3.16 -12.72
N SER A 99 -1.19 3.20 -12.35
CA SER A 99 -2.01 1.99 -12.22
C SER A 99 -2.24 1.31 -13.58
N ILE A 100 -2.53 2.06 -14.66
CA ILE A 100 -2.66 1.51 -16.01
C ILE A 100 -1.38 0.78 -16.42
N ILE A 101 -0.23 1.42 -16.26
CA ILE A 101 1.06 0.83 -16.62
C ILE A 101 1.27 -0.48 -15.85
N GLY A 102 1.07 -0.46 -14.52
CA GLY A 102 1.24 -1.65 -13.68
C GLY A 102 0.31 -2.79 -14.06
N VAL A 103 -0.99 -2.52 -14.13
CA VAL A 103 -2.02 -3.54 -14.43
C VAL A 103 -1.83 -4.11 -15.84
N VAL A 104 -1.55 -3.27 -16.84
CA VAL A 104 -1.31 -3.75 -18.21
C VAL A 104 -0.07 -4.63 -18.28
N ILE A 105 1.03 -4.24 -17.63
CA ILE A 105 2.22 -5.09 -17.56
C ILE A 105 1.88 -6.40 -16.87
N TYR A 106 1.24 -6.37 -15.71
CA TYR A 106 0.89 -7.56 -14.95
C TYR A 106 0.04 -8.54 -15.75
N VAL A 107 -1.05 -8.08 -16.39
CA VAL A 107 -1.93 -8.92 -17.21
C VAL A 107 -1.21 -9.56 -18.40
N ASN A 108 -0.19 -8.88 -18.97
CA ASN A 108 0.56 -9.43 -20.12
C ASN A 108 1.63 -10.46 -19.71
N PHE A 109 2.09 -10.45 -18.48
CA PHE A 109 3.16 -11.35 -18.02
C PHE A 109 2.68 -12.51 -17.16
N ILE A 110 1.41 -12.49 -16.71
CA ILE A 110 0.85 -13.58 -15.93
C ILE A 110 0.23 -14.63 -16.86
N ASP A 111 0.64 -15.89 -16.66
CA ASP A 111 0.16 -17.04 -17.46
C ASP A 111 -1.14 -17.67 -16.93
N TYR A 112 -1.87 -16.98 -16.07
CA TYR A 112 -3.06 -17.51 -15.45
C TYR A 112 -4.33 -17.25 -16.27
N GLN A 113 -5.01 -18.31 -16.70
CA GLN A 113 -6.17 -18.22 -17.61
C GLN A 113 -7.43 -17.58 -16.97
N ASN A 114 -7.51 -17.55 -15.64
CA ASN A 114 -8.70 -17.08 -14.89
C ASN A 114 -8.48 -15.74 -14.18
N ILE A 115 -7.47 -14.99 -14.55
CA ILE A 115 -7.10 -13.69 -13.95
C ILE A 115 -8.25 -12.67 -13.89
N THR A 116 -9.24 -12.82 -14.77
CA THR A 116 -10.40 -11.91 -14.85
C THR A 116 -11.62 -12.40 -14.09
N ASN A 117 -11.52 -13.52 -13.38
CA ASN A 117 -12.62 -14.07 -12.60
C ASN A 117 -12.68 -13.42 -11.22
N LEU A 118 -13.86 -12.97 -10.84
CA LEU A 118 -14.16 -12.49 -9.49
C LEU A 118 -14.89 -13.59 -8.73
N TYR A 119 -14.34 -13.99 -7.61
CA TYR A 119 -14.87 -15.02 -6.73
C TYR A 119 -15.49 -14.38 -5.49
N PHE A 120 -16.48 -15.02 -4.91
CA PHE A 120 -17.19 -14.53 -3.73
C PHE A 120 -17.00 -15.50 -2.56
N PRO A 121 -16.37 -15.06 -1.46
CA PRO A 121 -15.99 -15.96 -0.34
C PRO A 121 -17.16 -16.76 0.24
N PHE A 122 -18.36 -16.19 0.25
CA PHE A 122 -19.56 -16.85 0.81
C PHE A 122 -20.36 -17.65 -0.22
N PHE A 123 -20.09 -17.48 -1.52
CA PHE A 123 -20.85 -18.10 -2.61
C PHE A 123 -19.92 -18.86 -3.54
N LYS A 124 -19.44 -20.03 -3.11
CA LYS A 124 -18.43 -20.85 -3.82
C LYS A 124 -18.72 -21.10 -5.31
N ASN A 125 -19.99 -21.10 -5.73
CA ASN A 125 -20.39 -21.32 -7.12
C ASN A 125 -20.62 -20.02 -7.91
N LEU A 126 -20.46 -18.85 -7.28
CA LEU A 126 -20.65 -17.58 -7.93
C LEU A 126 -19.30 -17.04 -8.40
N ILE A 127 -19.03 -17.30 -9.67
CA ILE A 127 -17.81 -16.81 -10.35
C ILE A 127 -18.27 -15.85 -11.43
N ILE A 128 -17.82 -14.60 -11.39
CA ILE A 128 -18.13 -13.59 -12.39
C ILE A 128 -16.88 -13.29 -13.19
N ASN A 129 -16.85 -13.64 -14.47
CA ASN A 129 -15.77 -13.25 -15.35
C ASN A 129 -15.93 -11.79 -15.79
N LEU A 130 -15.03 -10.92 -15.37
CA LEU A 130 -15.02 -9.50 -15.70
C LEU A 130 -14.47 -9.22 -17.11
N GLY A 131 -13.74 -10.17 -17.69
CA GLY A 131 -13.11 -9.99 -18.99
C GLY A 131 -12.25 -8.72 -19.04
N TRP A 132 -12.41 -7.91 -20.10
CA TRP A 132 -11.67 -6.66 -20.22
C TRP A 132 -12.05 -5.57 -19.18
N PHE A 133 -13.21 -5.70 -18.54
CA PHE A 133 -13.63 -4.80 -17.45
C PHE A 133 -12.78 -4.95 -16.21
N PHE A 134 -12.03 -6.04 -16.08
CA PHE A 134 -11.06 -6.26 -15.02
C PHE A 134 -10.05 -5.10 -14.90
N ILE A 135 -9.52 -4.59 -16.03
CA ILE A 135 -8.51 -3.52 -16.02
C ILE A 135 -9.04 -2.23 -15.36
N PRO A 136 -10.17 -1.63 -15.80
CA PRO A 136 -10.70 -0.45 -15.13
C PRO A 136 -11.12 -0.72 -13.68
N PHE A 137 -11.59 -1.92 -13.36
CA PHE A 137 -11.93 -2.33 -12.01
C PHE A 137 -10.69 -2.33 -11.10
N ALA A 138 -9.61 -3.01 -11.50
CA ALA A 138 -8.35 -3.06 -10.75
C ALA A 138 -7.77 -1.65 -10.52
N ILE A 139 -7.77 -0.80 -11.56
CA ILE A 139 -7.31 0.59 -11.45
C ILE A 139 -8.15 1.36 -10.42
N PHE A 140 -9.48 1.25 -10.50
CA PHE A 140 -10.39 1.92 -9.57
C PHE A 140 -10.09 1.54 -8.13
N VAL A 141 -9.82 0.29 -7.91
CA VAL A 141 -9.58 -0.22 -6.57
C VAL A 141 -8.21 0.18 -6.03
N ILE A 142 -7.14 0.06 -6.81
CA ILE A 142 -5.79 0.53 -6.43
C ILE A 142 -5.84 2.01 -6.03
N ILE A 143 -6.51 2.85 -6.81
CA ILE A 143 -6.63 4.27 -6.53
C ILE A 143 -7.52 4.53 -5.32
N GLY A 144 -8.64 3.82 -5.23
CA GLY A 144 -9.59 3.95 -4.11
C GLY A 144 -8.94 3.63 -2.77
N SER A 145 -8.28 2.50 -2.67
CA SER A 145 -7.60 2.08 -1.43
C SER A 145 -6.41 2.98 -1.09
N SER A 146 -5.62 3.40 -2.08
CA SER A 146 -4.52 4.35 -1.87
C SER A 146 -5.01 5.66 -1.26
N ASN A 147 -6.08 6.23 -1.80
CA ASN A 147 -6.63 7.48 -1.27
C ASN A 147 -7.39 7.27 0.05
N ALA A 148 -8.02 6.10 0.26
CA ALA A 148 -8.68 5.78 1.53
C ALA A 148 -7.66 5.77 2.69
N VAL A 149 -6.53 5.08 2.55
CA VAL A 149 -5.48 5.08 3.58
C VAL A 149 -4.87 6.47 3.75
N ASN A 150 -4.69 7.23 2.67
CA ASN A 150 -4.20 8.60 2.77
C ASN A 150 -5.16 9.51 3.55
N LEU A 151 -6.47 9.32 3.41
CA LEU A 151 -7.47 10.06 4.19
C LEU A 151 -7.49 9.66 5.67
N THR A 152 -7.18 8.39 6.00
CA THR A 152 -7.13 7.91 7.39
C THR A 152 -5.85 8.31 8.11
N ASP A 153 -4.79 8.73 7.41
CA ASP A 153 -3.51 9.20 7.99
C ASP A 153 -3.60 10.61 8.57
N GLY A 154 -4.71 10.93 9.23
CA GLY A 154 -4.94 12.23 9.88
C GLY A 154 -4.53 12.28 11.35
N LEU A 155 -4.41 11.14 12.02
CA LEU A 155 -4.12 11.04 13.46
C LEU A 155 -2.97 10.08 13.72
N ASP A 156 -2.24 10.31 14.82
CA ASP A 156 -1.06 9.54 15.24
C ASP A 156 -1.38 8.04 15.32
N GLY A 157 -0.72 7.22 14.49
CA GLY A 157 -0.86 5.76 14.46
C GLY A 157 -2.17 5.22 13.87
N LEU A 158 -3.13 6.08 13.51
CA LEU A 158 -4.47 5.65 13.10
C LEU A 158 -4.44 4.83 11.79
N ALA A 159 -3.67 5.23 10.81
CA ALA A 159 -3.58 4.51 9.54
C ALA A 159 -2.73 3.22 9.66
N THR A 160 -1.69 3.23 10.47
CA THR A 160 -0.72 2.14 10.56
C THR A 160 -1.31 0.84 11.08
N VAL A 161 -2.18 0.90 12.11
CA VAL A 161 -2.76 -0.30 12.74
C VAL A 161 -3.72 -1.05 11.80
N PRO A 162 -4.71 -0.41 11.15
CA PRO A 162 -5.53 -1.08 10.14
C PRO A 162 -4.72 -1.70 9.01
N VAL A 163 -3.69 -1.01 8.52
CA VAL A 163 -2.79 -1.56 7.49
C VAL A 163 -2.15 -2.87 7.93
N ILE A 164 -1.64 -2.94 9.16
CA ILE A 164 -1.05 -4.17 9.72
C ILE A 164 -2.08 -5.30 9.77
N LEU A 165 -3.30 -5.01 10.21
CA LEU A 165 -4.36 -6.03 10.32
C LEU A 165 -4.79 -6.56 8.96
N VAL A 166 -5.00 -5.68 7.99
CA VAL A 166 -5.35 -6.06 6.63
C VAL A 166 -4.22 -6.85 5.97
N ALA A 167 -2.97 -6.38 6.09
CA ALA A 167 -1.82 -7.13 5.58
C ALA A 167 -1.68 -8.53 6.22
N ALA A 168 -2.05 -8.69 7.50
CA ALA A 168 -2.06 -10.01 8.15
C ALA A 168 -3.15 -10.93 7.58
N CYS A 169 -4.33 -10.39 7.26
CA CYS A 169 -5.38 -11.15 6.58
C CYS A 169 -4.92 -11.61 5.20
N PHE A 170 -4.33 -10.71 4.41
CA PHE A 170 -3.83 -11.06 3.07
C PHE A 170 -2.63 -12.02 3.13
N ALA A 171 -1.74 -11.89 4.10
CA ALA A 171 -0.67 -12.87 4.31
C ALA A 171 -1.24 -14.28 4.54
N PHE A 172 -2.31 -14.39 5.31
CA PHE A 172 -2.97 -15.67 5.56
C PHE A 172 -3.64 -16.21 4.29
N ILE A 173 -4.40 -15.38 3.57
CA ILE A 173 -5.09 -15.77 2.33
C ILE A 173 -4.05 -16.21 1.29
N SER A 174 -3.04 -15.39 1.01
CA SER A 174 -1.98 -15.71 0.04
C SER A 174 -1.23 -17.01 0.38
N TYR A 175 -0.97 -17.25 1.67
CA TYR A 175 -0.34 -18.49 2.11
C TYR A 175 -1.22 -19.71 1.83
N VAL A 176 -2.53 -19.59 2.10
CA VAL A 176 -3.47 -20.70 1.93
C VAL A 176 -3.74 -20.98 0.45
N THR A 177 -3.94 -19.93 -0.37
CA THR A 177 -4.17 -20.07 -1.82
C THR A 177 -2.91 -20.54 -2.55
N GLY A 178 -1.72 -20.12 -2.10
CA GLY A 178 -0.44 -20.56 -2.64
C GLY A 178 0.01 -21.96 -2.21
N ASN A 179 -0.77 -22.67 -1.38
CA ASN A 179 -0.45 -24.01 -0.92
C ASN A 179 -1.48 -25.03 -1.39
N ILE A 180 -1.06 -25.97 -2.26
CA ILE A 180 -1.95 -26.96 -2.88
C ILE A 180 -2.73 -27.82 -1.86
N VAL A 181 -2.14 -28.13 -0.70
CA VAL A 181 -2.79 -28.96 0.33
C VAL A 181 -3.88 -28.19 1.04
N PHE A 182 -3.61 -26.93 1.39
CA PHE A 182 -4.59 -26.10 2.08
C PHE A 182 -5.69 -25.61 1.13
N SER A 183 -5.37 -25.28 -0.10
CA SER A 183 -6.36 -24.86 -1.09
C SER A 183 -7.34 -25.97 -1.41
N ASP A 184 -6.85 -27.21 -1.58
CA ASP A 184 -7.70 -28.38 -1.80
C ASP A 184 -8.60 -28.69 -0.58
N TYR A 185 -8.03 -28.66 0.62
CA TYR A 185 -8.79 -28.90 1.86
C TYR A 185 -9.90 -27.86 2.06
N LEU A 186 -9.63 -26.59 1.79
CA LEU A 186 -10.59 -25.49 1.96
C LEU A 186 -11.51 -25.32 0.74
N GLN A 187 -11.26 -26.07 -0.34
CA GLN A 187 -12.00 -25.98 -1.60
C GLN A 187 -11.97 -24.56 -2.19
N ILE A 188 -10.80 -23.94 -2.13
CA ILE A 188 -10.51 -22.66 -2.78
C ILE A 188 -9.53 -22.90 -3.94
N PRO A 189 -9.49 -22.01 -4.94
CA PRO A 189 -8.54 -22.14 -6.05
C PRO A 189 -7.09 -22.15 -5.56
N TYR A 190 -6.29 -23.06 -6.12
CA TYR A 190 -4.84 -23.02 -5.96
C TYR A 190 -4.22 -22.11 -6.98
N ILE A 191 -3.29 -21.26 -6.54
CA ILE A 191 -2.61 -20.32 -7.41
C ILE A 191 -1.12 -20.41 -7.17
N GLU A 192 -0.44 -20.78 -8.23
CA GLU A 192 1.00 -20.92 -8.21
C GLU A 192 1.67 -19.56 -8.00
N GLY A 193 2.60 -19.51 -7.06
CA GLY A 193 3.40 -18.30 -6.78
C GLY A 193 2.78 -17.29 -5.81
N THR A 194 1.50 -17.43 -5.44
CA THR A 194 0.84 -16.51 -4.49
C THR A 194 1.41 -16.61 -3.08
N GLY A 195 1.95 -17.77 -2.69
CA GLY A 195 2.62 -17.94 -1.40
C GLY A 195 3.74 -16.92 -1.12
N GLU A 196 4.40 -16.42 -2.17
CA GLU A 196 5.42 -15.37 -2.06
C GLU A 196 4.83 -14.02 -1.59
N VAL A 197 3.57 -13.74 -1.94
CA VAL A 197 2.88 -12.52 -1.49
C VAL A 197 2.74 -12.49 0.03
N ALA A 198 2.65 -13.65 0.69
CA ALA A 198 2.67 -13.72 2.15
C ALA A 198 3.97 -13.17 2.75
N ILE A 199 5.12 -13.38 2.09
CA ILE A 199 6.41 -12.81 2.50
C ILE A 199 6.37 -11.28 2.35
N PHE A 200 5.80 -10.79 1.25
CA PHE A 200 5.63 -9.37 1.01
C PHE A 200 4.72 -8.71 2.07
N CYS A 201 3.60 -9.33 2.38
CA CYS A 201 2.70 -8.88 3.47
C CYS A 201 3.40 -8.90 4.83
N GLY A 202 4.21 -9.92 5.11
CA GLY A 202 5.07 -9.98 6.30
C GLY A 202 6.05 -8.81 6.38
N ALA A 203 6.63 -8.42 5.24
CA ALA A 203 7.53 -7.26 5.15
C ALA A 203 6.77 -5.94 5.42
N ILE A 204 5.51 -5.80 4.94
CA ILE A 204 4.63 -4.66 5.28
C ILE A 204 4.40 -4.61 6.80
N ILE A 205 3.97 -5.74 7.39
CA ILE A 205 3.68 -5.83 8.82
C ILE A 205 4.90 -5.43 9.64
N GLY A 206 6.07 -6.00 9.36
CA GLY A 206 7.31 -5.71 10.07
C GLY A 206 7.73 -4.25 9.96
N SER A 207 7.66 -3.68 8.76
CA SER A 207 8.01 -2.27 8.50
C SER A 207 7.04 -1.32 9.21
N CYS A 208 5.75 -1.62 9.17
CA CYS A 208 4.71 -0.85 9.85
C CYS A 208 4.81 -0.94 11.37
N LEU A 209 5.10 -2.11 11.94
CA LEU A 209 5.35 -2.28 13.39
C LEU A 209 6.56 -1.48 13.85
N GLY A 210 7.66 -1.53 13.08
CA GLY A 210 8.85 -0.72 13.36
C GLY A 210 8.58 0.78 13.29
N PHE A 211 7.78 1.21 12.35
CA PHE A 211 7.36 2.61 12.22
C PHE A 211 6.40 3.04 13.34
N LEU A 212 5.44 2.18 13.72
CA LEU A 212 4.44 2.45 14.74
C LEU A 212 5.08 2.78 16.09
N TRP A 213 6.24 2.21 16.41
CA TRP A 213 6.98 2.54 17.63
C TRP A 213 7.28 4.04 17.78
N PHE A 214 7.41 4.74 16.65
CA PHE A 214 7.70 6.17 16.61
C PHE A 214 6.48 7.02 16.22
N ASN A 215 5.46 6.42 15.64
CA ASN A 215 4.25 7.08 15.18
C ASN A 215 3.08 6.98 16.18
N ALA A 216 3.17 6.07 17.18
CA ALA A 216 2.19 5.99 18.27
C ALA A 216 2.14 7.29 19.08
N PRO A 217 0.95 7.67 19.62
CA PRO A 217 0.78 8.91 20.38
C PRO A 217 1.68 9.00 21.62
N PRO A 218 2.41 10.10 21.86
CA PRO A 218 2.59 11.27 20.97
C PRO A 218 3.60 10.99 19.85
N ALA A 219 3.18 11.18 18.59
CA ALA A 219 3.99 10.83 17.43
C ALA A 219 5.30 11.64 17.36
N LYS A 220 6.42 10.94 17.14
CA LYS A 220 7.75 11.52 16.92
C LYS A 220 8.03 11.77 15.44
N ILE A 221 7.25 11.17 14.56
CA ILE A 221 7.32 11.32 13.10
C ILE A 221 5.96 11.01 12.48
N PHE A 222 5.55 11.76 11.47
CA PHE A 222 4.36 11.49 10.67
C PHE A 222 4.69 10.67 9.43
N MET A 223 3.72 9.84 9.01
CA MET A 223 3.88 8.98 7.84
C MET A 223 4.04 9.80 6.55
N GLY A 224 3.17 10.77 6.35
CA GLY A 224 3.10 11.59 5.14
C GLY A 224 2.51 10.84 3.94
N ASP A 225 2.30 11.57 2.84
CA ASP A 225 1.74 11.00 1.61
C ASP A 225 2.63 9.92 1.00
N THR A 226 3.93 9.96 1.27
CA THR A 226 4.90 8.91 0.88
C THR A 226 4.51 7.54 1.41
N GLY A 227 4.12 7.45 2.69
CA GLY A 227 3.75 6.18 3.31
C GLY A 227 2.30 5.81 3.05
N SER A 228 1.39 6.75 3.23
CA SER A 228 -0.05 6.47 3.15
C SER A 228 -0.51 6.08 1.75
N LEU A 229 0.02 6.72 0.69
CA LEU A 229 -0.31 6.33 -0.68
C LEU A 229 0.27 4.97 -1.06
N SER A 230 1.53 4.70 -0.68
CA SER A 230 2.16 3.41 -0.99
C SER A 230 1.53 2.26 -0.22
N LEU A 231 1.23 2.42 1.06
CA LEU A 231 0.59 1.37 1.85
C LEU A 231 -0.84 1.10 1.39
N GLY A 232 -1.60 2.15 1.07
CA GLY A 232 -2.97 2.00 0.60
C GLY A 232 -3.08 1.26 -0.72
N CYS A 233 -2.22 1.57 -1.69
CA CYS A 233 -2.21 0.84 -2.96
C CYS A 233 -1.74 -0.61 -2.79
N LEU A 234 -0.81 -0.89 -1.86
CA LEU A 234 -0.31 -2.23 -1.58
C LEU A 234 -1.33 -3.14 -0.94
N LEU A 235 -2.14 -2.63 -0.02
CA LEU A 235 -3.18 -3.42 0.61
C LEU A 235 -4.14 -4.01 -0.40
N TYR A 236 -4.39 -3.30 -1.47
CA TYR A 236 -5.30 -3.77 -2.50
C TYR A 236 -4.62 -4.48 -3.67
N THR A 237 -3.36 -4.23 -3.95
CA THR A 237 -2.61 -5.03 -4.93
C THR A 237 -2.35 -6.45 -4.44
N SER A 238 -2.15 -6.64 -3.14
CA SER A 238 -2.14 -7.98 -2.56
C SER A 238 -3.52 -8.64 -2.59
N ASP A 239 -4.61 -7.87 -2.40
CA ASP A 239 -5.99 -8.34 -2.51
C ASP A 239 -6.37 -8.65 -3.97
N ALA A 240 -6.00 -7.79 -4.93
CA ALA A 240 -6.24 -8.04 -6.34
C ALA A 240 -5.48 -9.27 -6.86
N ALA A 241 -4.29 -9.57 -6.31
CA ALA A 241 -3.62 -10.83 -6.57
C ALA A 241 -4.41 -12.01 -5.99
N ASP A 242 -5.01 -11.86 -4.80
CA ASP A 242 -5.78 -12.88 -4.11
C ASP A 242 -7.25 -12.96 -4.60
N GLU A 243 -7.91 -11.84 -4.94
CA GLU A 243 -9.27 -11.83 -5.53
C GLU A 243 -9.27 -12.24 -7.01
N MET A 244 -8.16 -12.06 -7.71
CA MET A 244 -7.99 -12.60 -9.07
C MET A 244 -7.93 -14.11 -9.03
N ASP A 245 -7.70 -14.65 -7.88
CA ASP A 245 -7.29 -16.00 -7.61
C ASP A 245 -8.20 -16.71 -6.58
N GLY A 246 -9.09 -16.02 -5.89
CA GLY A 246 -9.97 -16.52 -4.83
C GLY A 246 -11.44 -16.70 -5.23
#